data_9fe0efc49d0ecbb47ece69990faaf80a
#
_entry.id   9fe0efc49d0ecbb47ece69990faaf80a
#
_cell.length_a   1.000
_cell.length_b   1.000
_cell.length_c   1.000
_cell.angle_alpha   90.00
_cell.angle_beta   90.00
_cell.angle_gamma   90.00
#
_symmetry.space_group_name_H-M   'P 1'
#
loop_
_entity.id
_entity.type
_entity.pdbx_description
1 polymer ?
#
loop_
_entity_poly.entity_id
_entity_poly.type
_entity_poly.pdbx_seq_one_letter_code
_entity_poly.pdbx_strand_id
1 'polypeptide(L)'
;MLKISKLIRLVAAAIMVSGHALFAGNVPESNDPIKVTIQDWTGQHFSTHVAAGLLKEMGYNVEIVVSDAITQHPAIASGNINLSTEVWTNNVGDLYDGLVDKGDIVVVGELGLSPKEGWIYPPYMEERCPGLPDYKALYECAQAFGSAETFPKGRLITYPASWGTRSRDMVASIEMPFEPIPGGSEGAMVAELKSALSAEEPVIMMFWQPHWIFASYDFNWVEWNPTDGKCVEESQQKETACGFEQAKVQKVVSKGFEDKWPAAFKMFKAMTLTNADENAAILEVDEKGRKVEEVAAEWIAENKSIWQNWMD
;
A
#
# COMPACT_ATOMS: atom_id res chain seq x y z
N MET A 1 -25.15 58.93 -55.33
CA MET A 1 -26.11 58.09 -54.58
C MET A 1 -25.38 56.83 -54.17
N LEU A 2 -24.87 56.78 -52.95
CA LEU A 2 -24.17 55.62 -52.37
C LEU A 2 -25.04 55.09 -51.23
N LYS A 3 -25.47 53.82 -51.33
CA LYS A 3 -26.16 53.11 -50.26
C LYS A 3 -25.15 52.39 -49.40
N ILE A 4 -25.05 52.78 -48.11
CA ILE A 4 -24.25 52.13 -47.11
C ILE A 4 -25.10 51.01 -46.48
N SER A 5 -24.70 49.75 -46.71
CA SER A 5 -25.28 48.59 -46.03
C SER A 5 -24.55 48.34 -44.71
N LYS A 6 -25.25 48.45 -43.59
CA LYS A 6 -24.75 48.12 -42.26
C LYS A 6 -24.75 46.59 -42.10
N LEU A 7 -23.53 46.02 -41.94
CA LEU A 7 -23.33 44.62 -41.60
C LEU A 7 -23.41 44.51 -40.07
N ILE A 8 -24.48 43.89 -39.55
CA ILE A 8 -24.64 43.54 -38.14
C ILE A 8 -23.88 42.23 -37.92
N ARG A 9 -22.76 42.26 -37.17
CA ARG A 9 -22.06 41.05 -36.70
C ARG A 9 -22.76 40.61 -35.42
N LEU A 10 -23.48 39.48 -35.49
CA LEU A 10 -23.89 38.72 -34.30
C LEU A 10 -22.66 38.05 -33.70
N VAL A 11 -22.31 38.45 -32.48
CA VAL A 11 -21.36 37.73 -31.63
C VAL A 11 -22.16 36.68 -30.87
N ALA A 12 -22.04 35.42 -31.27
CA ALA A 12 -22.54 34.30 -30.51
C ALA A 12 -21.65 34.09 -29.29
N ALA A 13 -22.10 34.50 -28.11
CA ALA A 13 -21.45 34.11 -26.86
C ALA A 13 -21.74 32.62 -26.59
N ALA A 14 -20.73 31.77 -26.75
CA ALA A 14 -20.80 30.38 -26.31
C ALA A 14 -20.77 30.38 -24.77
N ILE A 15 -21.90 30.14 -24.15
CA ILE A 15 -22.00 29.84 -22.72
C ILE A 15 -21.44 28.43 -22.54
N MET A 16 -20.22 28.31 -22.04
CA MET A 16 -19.70 27.04 -21.50
C MET A 16 -20.50 26.77 -20.21
N VAL A 17 -21.48 25.90 -20.31
CA VAL A 17 -22.12 25.30 -19.15
C VAL A 17 -21.10 24.31 -18.58
N SER A 18 -20.37 24.74 -17.58
CA SER A 18 -19.60 23.85 -16.72
C SER A 18 -20.60 22.92 -16.04
N GLY A 19 -20.66 21.67 -16.47
CA GLY A 19 -21.48 20.63 -15.85
C GLY A 19 -20.95 20.38 -14.43
N HIS A 20 -21.46 21.11 -13.45
CA HIS A 20 -21.33 20.73 -12.04
C HIS A 20 -22.35 19.62 -11.83
N ALA A 21 -21.86 18.41 -11.53
CA ALA A 21 -22.69 17.32 -11.06
C ALA A 21 -23.48 17.82 -9.85
N LEU A 22 -24.78 17.69 -9.94
CA LEU A 22 -25.72 18.05 -8.87
C LEU A 22 -25.58 17.02 -7.74
N PHE A 23 -24.67 17.28 -6.80
CA PHE A 23 -24.78 16.66 -5.48
C PHE A 23 -26.05 17.20 -4.85
N ALA A 24 -27.02 16.31 -4.54
CA ALA A 24 -28.27 16.65 -3.90
C ALA A 24 -28.10 16.91 -2.39
N GLY A 25 -27.14 17.74 -2.04
CA GLY A 25 -26.81 18.15 -0.67
C GLY A 25 -25.73 19.23 -0.69
N ASN A 26 -25.53 19.93 0.42
CA ASN A 26 -24.39 20.84 0.58
C ASN A 26 -23.12 19.98 0.78
N VAL A 27 -22.32 19.85 -0.26
CA VAL A 27 -20.97 19.27 -0.15
C VAL A 27 -19.98 20.44 -0.22
N PRO A 28 -19.05 20.57 0.74
CA PRO A 28 -18.82 19.71 1.90
C PRO A 28 -19.88 19.90 3.01
N GLU A 29 -20.22 18.80 3.69
CA GLU A 29 -21.19 18.82 4.81
C GLU A 29 -20.62 19.43 6.08
N SER A 30 -19.28 19.47 6.20
CA SER A 30 -18.55 20.05 7.32
C SER A 30 -17.31 20.80 6.83
N ASN A 31 -16.99 21.91 7.50
CA ASN A 31 -15.73 22.65 7.29
C ASN A 31 -14.56 22.08 8.09
N ASP A 32 -14.80 21.09 8.97
CA ASP A 32 -13.73 20.44 9.70
C ASP A 32 -12.82 19.65 8.74
N PRO A 33 -11.52 19.65 8.97
CA PRO A 33 -10.61 18.92 8.08
C PRO A 33 -10.80 17.41 8.16
N ILE A 34 -10.73 16.75 7.02
CA ILE A 34 -10.58 15.30 6.93
C ILE A 34 -9.11 14.99 7.04
N LYS A 35 -8.72 14.26 8.09
CA LYS A 35 -7.33 13.88 8.35
C LYS A 35 -7.06 12.51 7.74
N VAL A 36 -6.23 12.49 6.71
CA VAL A 36 -5.82 11.29 5.97
C VAL A 36 -4.44 10.88 6.45
N THR A 37 -4.24 9.62 6.82
CA THR A 37 -2.91 9.17 7.21
C THR A 37 -2.01 8.97 5.99
N ILE A 38 -0.72 9.27 6.15
CA ILE A 38 0.34 8.90 5.23
C ILE A 38 1.40 8.11 6.01
N GLN A 39 1.84 7.00 5.46
CA GLN A 39 2.83 6.08 6.03
C GLN A 39 4.16 6.25 5.28
N ASP A 40 5.06 5.28 5.33
CA ASP A 40 6.42 5.46 4.82
C ASP A 40 6.78 4.54 3.63
N TRP A 41 5.78 4.09 2.84
CA TRP A 41 6.02 3.43 1.56
C TRP A 41 5.28 4.10 0.41
N THR A 42 5.88 4.03 -0.77
CA THR A 42 5.48 4.84 -1.92
C THR A 42 4.09 4.50 -2.46
N GLY A 43 3.68 3.22 -2.44
CA GLY A 43 2.32 2.82 -2.86
C GLY A 43 1.25 3.52 -2.03
N GLN A 44 1.42 3.52 -0.70
CA GLN A 44 0.50 4.19 0.21
C GLN A 44 0.55 5.72 0.07
N HIS A 45 1.72 6.30 -0.20
CA HIS A 45 1.79 7.72 -0.53
C HIS A 45 0.92 8.06 -1.75
N PHE A 46 1.02 7.24 -2.80
CA PHE A 46 0.23 7.42 -4.01
C PHE A 46 -1.27 7.31 -3.72
N SER A 47 -1.72 6.23 -3.09
CA SER A 47 -3.14 6.00 -2.77
C SER A 47 -3.71 7.08 -1.84
N THR A 48 -2.90 7.56 -0.87
CA THR A 48 -3.26 8.69 0.01
C THR A 48 -3.42 10.00 -0.78
N HIS A 49 -2.48 10.32 -1.67
CA HIS A 49 -2.56 11.56 -2.46
C HIS A 49 -3.70 11.53 -3.48
N VAL A 50 -4.05 10.36 -4.03
CA VAL A 50 -5.26 10.18 -4.85
C VAL A 50 -6.51 10.47 -4.02
N ALA A 51 -6.67 9.82 -2.86
CA ALA A 51 -7.81 10.05 -1.97
C ALA A 51 -7.93 11.52 -1.54
N ALA A 52 -6.81 12.10 -1.08
CA ALA A 52 -6.75 13.50 -0.66
C ALA A 52 -7.06 14.48 -1.81
N GLY A 53 -6.58 14.20 -3.02
CA GLY A 53 -6.86 14.98 -4.20
C GLY A 53 -8.35 14.98 -4.57
N LEU A 54 -8.98 13.81 -4.57
CA LEU A 54 -10.42 13.68 -4.86
C LEU A 54 -11.28 14.35 -3.78
N LEU A 55 -10.92 14.22 -2.50
CA LEU A 55 -11.62 14.94 -1.42
C LEU A 55 -11.52 16.46 -1.60
N LYS A 56 -10.36 16.98 -2.02
CA LYS A 56 -10.18 18.41 -2.33
C LYS A 56 -11.00 18.84 -3.56
N GLU A 57 -11.09 18.01 -4.60
CA GLU A 57 -11.97 18.25 -5.76
C GLU A 57 -13.45 18.35 -5.35
N MET A 58 -13.87 17.60 -4.32
CA MET A 58 -15.19 17.68 -3.73
C MET A 58 -15.38 18.91 -2.81
N GLY A 59 -14.32 19.68 -2.54
CA GLY A 59 -14.35 20.91 -1.73
C GLY A 59 -14.05 20.71 -0.25
N TYR A 60 -13.66 19.52 0.20
CA TYR A 60 -13.30 19.28 1.59
C TYR A 60 -11.92 19.88 1.95
N ASN A 61 -11.81 20.32 3.21
CA ASN A 61 -10.50 20.57 3.81
C ASN A 61 -9.83 19.24 4.12
N VAL A 62 -8.57 19.06 3.68
CA VAL A 62 -7.82 17.82 3.86
C VAL A 62 -6.48 18.10 4.51
N GLU A 63 -6.21 17.41 5.59
CA GLU A 63 -4.91 17.38 6.26
C GLU A 63 -4.28 16.00 6.11
N ILE A 64 -2.99 15.96 5.71
CA ILE A 64 -2.23 14.72 5.69
C ILE A 64 -1.47 14.61 7.01
N VAL A 65 -1.63 13.47 7.68
CA VAL A 65 -1.04 13.19 8.99
C VAL A 65 -0.09 11.99 8.87
N VAL A 66 1.18 12.21 9.19
CA VAL A 66 2.18 11.13 9.19
C VAL A 66 1.93 10.18 10.36
N SER A 67 1.90 8.90 10.09
CA SER A 67 1.73 7.83 11.08
C SER A 67 2.36 6.54 10.58
N ASP A 68 2.85 5.71 11.49
CA ASP A 68 3.32 4.36 11.13
C ASP A 68 2.16 3.40 10.89
N ALA A 69 2.45 2.28 10.23
CA ALA A 69 1.46 1.24 9.91
C ALA A 69 0.73 0.71 11.16
N ILE A 70 1.41 0.60 12.29
CA ILE A 70 0.83 0.09 13.54
C ILE A 70 0.17 1.21 14.35
N THR A 71 0.82 2.36 14.48
CA THR A 71 0.34 3.46 15.35
C THR A 71 -0.86 4.20 14.77
N GLN A 72 -1.15 4.05 13.47
CA GLN A 72 -2.37 4.60 12.88
C GLN A 72 -3.66 4.06 13.50
N HIS A 73 -3.68 2.78 13.93
CA HIS A 73 -4.92 2.15 14.40
C HIS A 73 -5.54 2.84 15.62
N PRO A 74 -4.83 3.05 16.75
CA PRO A 74 -5.39 3.81 17.87
C PRO A 74 -5.68 5.28 17.50
N ALA A 75 -4.94 5.89 16.57
CA ALA A 75 -5.20 7.25 16.13
C ALA A 75 -6.49 7.36 15.30
N ILE A 76 -6.81 6.36 14.46
CA ILE A 76 -8.08 6.26 13.74
C ILE A 76 -9.22 6.00 14.72
N ALA A 77 -9.06 5.04 15.63
CA ALA A 77 -10.09 4.71 16.62
C ALA A 77 -10.47 5.88 17.52
N SER A 78 -9.52 6.76 17.83
CA SER A 78 -9.75 7.99 18.62
C SER A 78 -10.27 9.18 17.78
N GLY A 79 -10.32 9.07 16.45
CA GLY A 79 -10.70 10.16 15.55
C GLY A 79 -9.61 11.22 15.32
N ASN A 80 -8.39 11.01 15.82
CA ASN A 80 -7.24 11.87 15.52
C ASN A 80 -6.77 11.76 14.07
N ILE A 81 -7.02 10.62 13.43
CA ILE A 81 -6.95 10.35 12.00
C ILE A 81 -8.35 9.91 11.57
N ASN A 82 -8.83 10.35 10.41
CA ASN A 82 -10.18 10.06 9.98
C ASN A 82 -10.26 8.92 8.96
N LEU A 83 -9.25 8.74 8.11
CA LEU A 83 -9.20 7.62 7.18
C LEU A 83 -7.78 7.17 6.86
N SER A 84 -7.68 5.90 6.44
CA SER A 84 -6.49 5.30 5.85
C SER A 84 -6.85 4.55 4.58
N THR A 85 -6.06 4.73 3.54
CA THR A 85 -6.24 4.05 2.25
C THR A 85 -5.74 2.61 2.28
N GLU A 86 -4.76 2.31 3.15
CA GLU A 86 -4.13 0.99 3.19
C GLU A 86 -3.93 0.49 4.62
N VAL A 87 -4.60 -0.61 4.90
CA VAL A 87 -4.33 -1.48 6.03
C VAL A 87 -4.09 -2.88 5.48
N TRP A 88 -2.85 -3.33 5.55
CA TRP A 88 -2.42 -4.65 5.08
C TRP A 88 -2.70 -5.71 6.14
N THR A 89 -3.65 -6.60 5.87
CA THR A 89 -4.20 -7.52 6.90
C THR A 89 -3.21 -8.54 7.45
N ASN A 90 -2.12 -8.82 6.74
CA ASN A 90 -1.07 -9.72 7.24
C ASN A 90 -0.15 -9.09 8.29
N ASN A 91 -0.19 -7.76 8.45
CA ASN A 91 0.72 -7.01 9.31
C ASN A 91 -0.01 -6.35 10.49
N VAL A 92 -1.31 -6.59 10.62
CA VAL A 92 -2.11 -6.17 11.79
C VAL A 92 -2.13 -7.27 12.85
N GLY A 93 -2.48 -6.93 14.05
CA GLY A 93 -2.60 -7.87 15.17
C GLY A 93 -3.89 -7.63 15.95
N ASP A 94 -4.03 -8.34 17.08
CA ASP A 94 -5.21 -8.34 17.96
C ASP A 94 -5.73 -6.94 18.30
N LEU A 95 -4.83 -5.95 18.38
CA LEU A 95 -5.23 -4.56 18.64
C LEU A 95 -6.14 -4.02 17.55
N TYR A 96 -5.77 -4.21 16.28
CA TYR A 96 -6.57 -3.77 15.14
C TYR A 96 -7.90 -4.50 15.11
N ASP A 97 -7.88 -5.82 15.22
CA ASP A 97 -9.09 -6.64 15.20
C ASP A 97 -10.05 -6.24 16.31
N GLY A 98 -9.53 -6.04 17.53
CA GLY A 98 -10.34 -5.58 18.67
C GLY A 98 -10.92 -4.17 18.48
N LEU A 99 -10.27 -3.27 17.73
CA LEU A 99 -10.81 -1.94 17.42
C LEU A 99 -11.89 -2.00 16.32
N VAL A 100 -11.72 -2.89 15.34
CA VAL A 100 -12.73 -3.17 14.32
C VAL A 100 -13.97 -3.82 14.94
N ASP A 101 -13.81 -4.83 15.79
CA ASP A 101 -14.91 -5.52 16.47
C ASP A 101 -15.74 -4.59 17.35
N LYS A 102 -15.11 -3.60 17.98
CA LYS A 102 -15.80 -2.55 18.76
C LYS A 102 -16.48 -1.49 17.89
N GLY A 103 -16.20 -1.47 16.60
CA GLY A 103 -16.66 -0.44 15.67
C GLY A 103 -16.01 0.94 15.89
N ASP A 104 -14.84 0.98 16.52
CA ASP A 104 -14.06 2.21 16.66
C ASP A 104 -13.24 2.49 15.38
N ILE A 105 -12.92 1.44 14.63
CA ILE A 105 -12.46 1.48 13.24
C ILE A 105 -13.52 0.82 12.37
N VAL A 106 -13.89 1.46 11.26
CA VAL A 106 -14.86 0.96 10.30
C VAL A 106 -14.13 0.59 9.01
N VAL A 107 -14.13 -0.70 8.66
CA VAL A 107 -13.64 -1.18 7.37
C VAL A 107 -14.66 -0.85 6.30
N VAL A 108 -14.27 -0.08 5.29
CA VAL A 108 -15.20 0.38 4.23
C VAL A 108 -15.05 -0.40 2.92
N GLY A 109 -14.11 -1.32 2.85
CA GLY A 109 -13.87 -2.20 1.72
C GLY A 109 -12.38 -2.38 1.42
N GLU A 110 -12.08 -3.14 0.40
CA GLU A 110 -10.72 -3.32 -0.10
C GLU A 110 -10.36 -2.18 -1.07
N LEU A 111 -9.06 -1.83 -1.16
CA LEU A 111 -8.57 -0.80 -2.09
C LEU A 111 -8.65 -1.26 -3.57
N GLY A 112 -8.71 -2.57 -3.81
CA GLY A 112 -8.80 -3.17 -5.14
C GLY A 112 -7.49 -3.81 -5.62
N LEU A 113 -6.46 -3.78 -4.80
CA LEU A 113 -5.19 -4.44 -5.07
C LEU A 113 -5.30 -5.96 -4.91
N SER A 114 -4.47 -6.67 -5.66
CA SER A 114 -4.21 -8.10 -5.46
C SER A 114 -2.80 -8.24 -4.88
N PRO A 115 -2.64 -8.08 -3.57
CA PRO A 115 -1.34 -8.08 -2.94
C PRO A 115 -0.74 -9.47 -2.84
N LYS A 116 0.59 -9.53 -2.82
CA LYS A 116 1.36 -10.72 -2.44
C LYS A 116 2.48 -10.29 -1.52
N GLU A 117 2.69 -10.99 -0.43
CA GLU A 117 3.80 -10.80 0.50
C GLU A 117 4.53 -12.10 0.71
N GLY A 118 5.82 -12.02 1.00
CA GLY A 118 6.62 -13.20 1.26
C GLY A 118 8.11 -12.93 1.19
N TRP A 119 8.90 -13.97 1.38
CA TRP A 119 10.34 -13.87 1.22
C TRP A 119 10.71 -14.11 -0.24
N ILE A 120 11.51 -13.20 -0.79
CA ILE A 120 12.04 -13.28 -2.15
C ILE A 120 13.53 -13.48 -2.13
N TYR A 121 14.04 -14.09 -3.20
CA TYR A 121 15.46 -14.28 -3.45
C TYR A 121 15.73 -14.27 -4.96
N PRO A 122 16.95 -13.87 -5.40
CA PRO A 122 17.34 -13.95 -6.81
C PRO A 122 17.48 -15.40 -7.29
N PRO A 123 17.16 -15.72 -8.56
CA PRO A 123 17.22 -17.09 -9.11
C PRO A 123 18.56 -17.79 -8.94
N TYR A 124 19.69 -17.06 -8.97
CA TYR A 124 21.03 -17.64 -8.79
C TYR A 124 21.23 -18.26 -7.41
N MET A 125 20.37 -17.97 -6.45
CA MET A 125 20.45 -18.59 -5.12
C MET A 125 20.03 -20.06 -5.11
N GLU A 126 19.29 -20.54 -6.12
CA GLU A 126 18.93 -21.96 -6.21
C GLU A 126 20.14 -22.88 -6.41
N GLU A 127 21.19 -22.38 -7.04
CA GLU A 127 22.46 -23.12 -7.15
C GLU A 127 23.22 -23.19 -5.81
N ARG A 128 23.08 -22.13 -4.97
CA ARG A 128 23.73 -22.02 -3.66
C ARG A 128 22.93 -22.65 -2.52
N CYS A 129 21.64 -22.82 -2.74
CA CYS A 129 20.69 -23.41 -1.81
C CYS A 129 19.79 -24.41 -2.55
N PRO A 130 20.31 -25.59 -2.88
CA PRO A 130 19.54 -26.64 -3.56
C PRO A 130 18.29 -27.03 -2.74
N GLY A 131 17.15 -27.08 -3.41
CA GLY A 131 15.87 -27.37 -2.79
C GLY A 131 14.95 -26.14 -2.69
N LEU A 132 15.45 -24.91 -2.88
CA LEU A 132 14.59 -23.78 -3.14
C LEU A 132 13.73 -24.04 -4.40
N PRO A 133 12.48 -23.60 -4.43
CA PRO A 133 11.82 -22.63 -3.55
C PRO A 133 11.24 -23.20 -2.24
N ASP A 134 11.27 -24.50 -1.97
CA ASP A 134 10.72 -25.07 -0.71
C ASP A 134 11.46 -24.45 0.51
N TYR A 135 10.67 -23.84 1.43
CA TYR A 135 11.22 -23.21 2.65
C TYR A 135 12.10 -24.15 3.49
N LYS A 136 11.87 -25.46 3.40
CA LYS A 136 12.64 -26.46 4.15
C LYS A 136 14.12 -26.48 3.74
N ALA A 137 14.43 -26.11 2.50
CA ALA A 137 15.81 -25.99 2.05
C ALA A 137 16.60 -24.97 2.88
N LEU A 138 15.94 -23.94 3.36
CA LEU A 138 16.55 -22.86 4.15
C LEU A 138 17.16 -23.37 5.47
N TYR A 139 16.71 -24.48 6.04
CA TYR A 139 17.33 -25.06 7.23
C TYR A 139 18.75 -25.59 6.96
N GLU A 140 18.95 -26.16 5.79
CA GLU A 140 20.22 -26.76 5.40
C GLU A 140 21.21 -25.74 4.80
N CYS A 141 20.69 -24.73 4.12
CA CYS A 141 21.49 -23.77 3.36
C CYS A 141 21.52 -22.35 3.95
N ALA A 142 21.04 -22.12 5.17
CA ALA A 142 21.00 -20.80 5.78
C ALA A 142 22.32 -20.02 5.66
N GLN A 143 23.45 -20.72 5.82
CA GLN A 143 24.78 -20.10 5.74
C GLN A 143 25.10 -19.53 4.34
N ALA A 144 24.45 -20.02 3.27
CA ALA A 144 24.58 -19.44 1.94
C ALA A 144 24.01 -18.01 1.84
N PHE A 145 23.17 -17.63 2.80
CA PHE A 145 22.62 -16.27 2.95
C PHE A 145 23.28 -15.50 4.10
N GLY A 146 24.32 -16.05 4.69
CA GLY A 146 24.99 -15.44 5.85
C GLY A 146 25.83 -14.22 5.48
N SER A 147 26.06 -13.39 6.47
CA SER A 147 27.04 -12.30 6.44
C SER A 147 28.06 -12.48 7.56
N ALA A 148 29.13 -11.70 7.57
CA ALA A 148 30.10 -11.73 8.66
C ALA A 148 29.47 -11.43 10.03
N GLU A 149 28.40 -10.66 10.05
CA GLU A 149 27.68 -10.25 11.27
C GLU A 149 26.72 -11.33 11.77
N THR A 150 26.14 -12.11 10.87
CA THR A 150 25.09 -13.08 11.23
C THR A 150 25.59 -14.52 11.36
N PHE A 151 26.82 -14.81 10.88
CA PHE A 151 27.38 -16.16 10.89
C PHE A 151 27.32 -16.81 12.30
N PRO A 152 26.88 -18.06 12.44
CA PRO A 152 26.63 -19.05 11.37
C PRO A 152 25.20 -19.02 10.77
N LYS A 153 24.37 -18.07 11.16
CA LYS A 153 23.01 -17.94 10.66
C LYS A 153 22.95 -17.24 9.29
N GLY A 154 21.90 -17.53 8.52
CA GLY A 154 21.54 -16.74 7.36
C GLY A 154 21.08 -15.33 7.77
N ARG A 155 21.21 -14.35 6.90
CA ARG A 155 20.71 -12.98 7.06
C ARG A 155 19.39 -12.86 6.32
N LEU A 156 18.30 -12.65 7.04
CA LEU A 156 16.98 -12.35 6.47
C LEU A 156 16.70 -10.86 6.64
N ILE A 157 16.53 -10.14 5.55
CA ILE A 157 16.10 -8.75 5.61
C ILE A 157 14.57 -8.75 5.76
N THR A 158 14.08 -8.14 6.83
CA THR A 158 12.65 -8.06 7.14
C THR A 158 12.10 -6.67 6.84
N TYR A 159 10.79 -6.49 6.94
CA TYR A 159 10.21 -5.16 6.96
C TYR A 159 10.81 -4.28 8.06
N PRO A 160 10.76 -2.94 7.90
CA PRO A 160 10.96 -2.01 9.00
C PRO A 160 10.07 -2.39 10.19
N ALA A 161 10.57 -2.24 11.42
CA ALA A 161 9.81 -2.65 12.61
C ALA A 161 8.47 -1.90 12.78
N SER A 162 8.36 -0.71 12.22
CA SER A 162 7.13 0.09 12.16
C SER A 162 6.04 -0.50 11.27
N TRP A 163 6.38 -1.43 10.35
CA TRP A 163 5.42 -2.09 9.46
C TRP A 163 4.91 -3.42 10.01
N GLY A 164 5.61 -4.00 10.97
CA GLY A 164 5.24 -5.28 11.57
C GLY A 164 6.44 -6.17 11.82
N THR A 165 6.20 -7.29 12.49
CA THR A 165 7.26 -8.20 12.97
C THR A 165 7.11 -9.62 12.46
N ARG A 166 6.17 -9.88 11.55
CA ARG A 166 5.77 -11.22 11.13
C ARG A 166 6.94 -12.12 10.73
N SER A 167 7.85 -11.65 9.87
CA SER A 167 9.02 -12.47 9.46
C SER A 167 9.95 -12.80 10.61
N ARG A 168 10.15 -11.87 11.55
CA ARG A 168 10.94 -12.10 12.76
C ARG A 168 10.28 -13.16 13.64
N ASP A 169 8.98 -13.03 13.84
CA ASP A 169 8.21 -13.92 14.69
C ASP A 169 8.11 -15.32 14.06
N MET A 170 8.00 -15.43 12.74
CA MET A 170 8.10 -16.69 12.00
C MET A 170 9.46 -17.37 12.21
N VAL A 171 10.57 -16.65 12.00
CA VAL A 171 11.92 -17.20 12.20
C VAL A 171 12.05 -17.77 13.61
N ALA A 172 11.55 -17.07 14.62
CA ALA A 172 11.61 -17.51 16.01
C ALA A 172 10.70 -18.74 16.28
N SER A 173 9.47 -18.73 15.73
CA SER A 173 8.50 -19.78 16.02
C SER A 173 8.84 -21.13 15.40
N ILE A 174 9.44 -21.12 14.21
CA ILE A 174 9.86 -22.35 13.51
C ILE A 174 11.35 -22.66 13.70
N GLU A 175 12.04 -21.91 14.58
CA GLU A 175 13.46 -22.09 14.88
C GLU A 175 14.36 -22.10 13.63
N MET A 176 14.02 -21.26 12.63
CA MET A 176 14.78 -21.20 11.39
C MET A 176 16.16 -20.57 11.65
N PRO A 177 17.25 -21.12 11.08
CA PRO A 177 18.62 -20.67 11.37
C PRO A 177 18.96 -19.35 10.65
N PHE A 178 18.11 -18.35 10.80
CA PHE A 178 18.29 -17.00 10.25
C PHE A 178 18.32 -15.95 11.35
N GLU A 179 19.04 -14.86 11.06
CA GLU A 179 18.98 -13.63 11.86
C GLU A 179 18.12 -12.61 11.10
N PRO A 180 16.94 -12.23 11.63
CA PRO A 180 16.09 -11.24 11.00
C PRO A 180 16.60 -9.83 11.24
N ILE A 181 16.95 -9.13 10.17
CA ILE A 181 17.50 -7.76 10.18
C ILE A 181 16.45 -6.81 9.58
N PRO A 182 15.96 -5.81 10.34
CA PRO A 182 15.03 -4.83 9.80
C PRO A 182 15.61 -4.03 8.63
N GLY A 183 14.86 -3.89 7.55
CA GLY A 183 15.31 -3.27 6.30
C GLY A 183 15.41 -1.74 6.31
N GLY A 184 15.01 -1.09 7.40
CA GLY A 184 15.10 0.36 7.58
C GLY A 184 13.99 1.16 6.89
N SER A 185 13.94 1.15 5.56
CA SER A 185 12.90 1.80 4.74
C SER A 185 12.74 1.08 3.41
N GLU A 186 11.65 1.33 2.67
CA GLU A 186 11.45 0.81 1.30
C GLU A 186 12.66 1.10 0.41
N GLY A 187 13.10 2.34 0.34
CA GLY A 187 14.25 2.74 -0.47
C GLY A 187 15.55 2.02 -0.07
N ALA A 188 15.79 1.77 1.22
CA ALA A 188 16.94 1.01 1.69
C ALA A 188 16.83 -0.47 1.28
N MET A 189 15.64 -1.06 1.36
CA MET A 189 15.38 -2.44 0.92
C MET A 189 15.60 -2.60 -0.59
N VAL A 190 15.08 -1.66 -1.39
CA VAL A 190 15.29 -1.64 -2.84
C VAL A 190 16.77 -1.49 -3.20
N ALA A 191 17.49 -0.59 -2.52
CA ALA A 191 18.91 -0.39 -2.73
C ALA A 191 19.73 -1.65 -2.41
N GLU A 192 19.40 -2.35 -1.34
CA GLU A 192 20.02 -3.61 -0.94
C GLU A 192 19.79 -4.71 -2.01
N LEU A 193 18.55 -4.86 -2.50
CA LEU A 193 18.25 -5.80 -3.59
C LEU A 193 19.04 -5.47 -4.87
N LYS A 194 19.05 -4.20 -5.27
CA LYS A 194 19.80 -3.76 -6.48
C LYS A 194 21.31 -4.00 -6.32
N SER A 195 21.86 -3.75 -5.13
CA SER A 195 23.28 -4.02 -4.83
C SER A 195 23.58 -5.50 -4.93
N ALA A 196 22.79 -6.34 -4.25
CA ALA A 196 22.98 -7.79 -4.26
C ALA A 196 22.88 -8.38 -5.67
N LEU A 197 21.89 -7.96 -6.46
CA LEU A 197 21.73 -8.39 -7.85
C LEU A 197 22.92 -8.01 -8.73
N SER A 198 23.43 -6.78 -8.57
CA SER A 198 24.55 -6.30 -9.40
C SER A 198 25.86 -7.01 -9.12
N ALA A 199 26.05 -7.51 -7.89
CA ALA A 199 27.26 -8.20 -7.44
C ALA A 199 27.08 -9.74 -7.34
N GLU A 200 25.89 -10.25 -7.68
CA GLU A 200 25.47 -11.64 -7.44
C GLU A 200 25.72 -12.08 -5.98
N GLU A 201 25.51 -11.16 -5.04
CA GLU A 201 25.63 -11.44 -3.61
C GLU A 201 24.39 -12.15 -3.07
N PRO A 202 24.54 -12.98 -2.01
CA PRO A 202 23.40 -13.65 -1.40
C PRO A 202 22.44 -12.67 -0.76
N VAL A 203 21.15 -12.77 -1.11
CA VAL A 203 20.07 -12.00 -0.46
C VAL A 203 18.79 -12.81 -0.38
N ILE A 204 18.14 -12.75 0.75
CA ILE A 204 16.76 -13.17 0.98
C ILE A 204 16.08 -12.08 1.79
N MET A 205 14.91 -11.66 1.34
CA MET A 205 14.25 -10.47 1.87
C MET A 205 12.74 -10.64 1.91
N MET A 206 12.10 -10.17 2.97
CA MET A 206 10.64 -9.94 3.00
C MET A 206 10.29 -8.81 2.05
N PHE A 207 9.39 -9.08 1.11
CA PHE A 207 8.97 -8.09 0.12
C PHE A 207 7.49 -8.25 -0.25
N TRP A 208 6.97 -7.36 -1.12
CA TRP A 208 5.55 -7.32 -1.47
C TRP A 208 5.30 -6.93 -2.92
N GLN A 209 4.10 -7.27 -3.40
CA GLN A 209 3.48 -6.76 -4.62
C GLN A 209 2.14 -6.09 -4.26
N PRO A 210 1.73 -5.03 -4.99
CA PRO A 210 2.38 -4.43 -6.17
C PRO A 210 3.67 -3.67 -5.84
N HIS A 211 4.69 -3.83 -6.66
CA HIS A 211 5.94 -3.05 -6.63
C HIS A 211 6.67 -3.18 -7.97
N TRP A 212 7.16 -2.07 -8.51
CA TRP A 212 7.80 -1.98 -9.82
C TRP A 212 9.02 -2.91 -10.00
N ILE A 213 9.69 -3.26 -8.91
CA ILE A 213 10.95 -4.04 -8.94
C ILE A 213 10.78 -5.39 -9.65
N PHE A 214 9.59 -6.00 -9.55
CA PHE A 214 9.29 -7.27 -10.20
C PHE A 214 9.11 -7.16 -11.73
N ALA A 215 8.92 -5.95 -12.26
CA ALA A 215 8.92 -5.71 -13.69
C ALA A 215 10.34 -5.48 -14.24
N SER A 216 11.29 -5.16 -13.37
CA SER A 216 12.67 -4.79 -13.75
C SER A 216 13.70 -5.87 -13.42
N TYR A 217 13.41 -6.75 -12.47
CA TYR A 217 14.31 -7.78 -11.99
C TYR A 217 13.58 -9.09 -11.72
N ASP A 218 14.27 -10.20 -11.87
CA ASP A 218 13.75 -11.53 -11.60
C ASP A 218 13.99 -11.93 -10.15
N PHE A 219 12.90 -12.29 -9.47
CA PHE A 219 12.93 -12.84 -8.11
C PHE A 219 12.03 -14.07 -8.03
N ASN A 220 12.48 -15.07 -7.28
CA ASN A 220 11.67 -16.20 -6.87
C ASN A 220 11.14 -15.98 -5.44
N TRP A 221 9.98 -16.55 -5.16
CA TRP A 221 9.36 -16.53 -3.85
C TRP A 221 9.67 -17.83 -3.12
N VAL A 222 9.97 -17.73 -1.84
CA VAL A 222 10.01 -18.92 -0.99
C VAL A 222 8.60 -19.51 -0.94
N GLU A 223 8.49 -20.80 -1.25
CA GLU A 223 7.25 -21.55 -1.18
C GLU A 223 7.09 -22.18 0.20
N TRP A 224 6.00 -21.81 0.84
CA TRP A 224 5.62 -22.33 2.14
C TRP A 224 4.67 -23.48 1.97
N ASN A 225 4.75 -24.49 2.86
CA ASN A 225 3.82 -25.61 2.84
C ASN A 225 2.48 -25.13 3.41
N PRO A 226 1.43 -24.94 2.57
CA PRO A 226 0.13 -24.56 3.08
C PRO A 226 -0.49 -25.74 3.80
N THR A 227 -0.52 -25.70 5.10
CA THR A 227 -1.36 -26.61 5.86
C THR A 227 -2.77 -26.03 5.93
N ASP A 228 -3.63 -26.47 5.04
CA ASP A 228 -5.11 -26.36 5.10
C ASP A 228 -5.67 -24.92 5.27
N GLY A 229 -5.00 -23.89 4.73
CA GLY A 229 -5.47 -22.51 4.82
C GLY A 229 -5.45 -21.93 6.25
N LYS A 230 -4.81 -22.61 7.16
CA LYS A 230 -4.57 -22.14 8.52
C LYS A 230 -3.13 -21.71 8.65
N CYS A 231 -2.83 -20.50 8.22
CA CYS A 231 -1.75 -19.79 8.85
C CYS A 231 -2.17 -19.50 10.26
N VAL A 232 -1.57 -20.22 11.13
CA VAL A 232 -2.05 -20.46 12.45
C VAL A 232 -1.62 -19.30 13.33
N GLU A 233 -2.49 -18.96 14.25
CA GLU A 233 -2.22 -18.10 15.39
C GLU A 233 -0.81 -18.33 15.95
N GLU A 234 -0.17 -17.31 16.44
CA GLU A 234 1.22 -17.31 16.96
C GLU A 234 1.55 -18.49 17.87
N SER A 235 0.57 -19.02 18.61
CA SER A 235 0.72 -20.18 19.50
C SER A 235 0.89 -21.52 18.80
N GLN A 236 0.60 -21.61 17.51
CA GLN A 236 0.65 -22.86 16.73
C GLN A 236 1.77 -22.84 15.66
N GLN A 237 2.50 -21.76 15.51
CA GLN A 237 3.55 -21.61 14.50
C GLN A 237 4.73 -22.56 14.69
N LYS A 238 4.89 -23.15 15.86
CA LYS A 238 5.98 -24.11 16.13
C LYS A 238 5.87 -25.44 15.37
N GLU A 239 4.68 -25.78 14.89
CA GLU A 239 4.47 -27.08 14.22
C GLU A 239 4.30 -26.96 12.71
N THR A 240 4.03 -25.76 12.18
CA THR A 240 3.79 -25.54 10.75
C THR A 240 4.29 -24.18 10.30
N ALA A 241 5.24 -24.14 9.38
CA ALA A 241 5.59 -22.93 8.68
C ALA A 241 4.45 -22.56 7.72
N CYS A 242 3.60 -21.67 8.13
CA CYS A 242 2.41 -21.29 7.37
C CYS A 242 2.66 -20.31 6.22
N GLY A 243 3.80 -19.67 6.21
CA GLY A 243 4.09 -18.66 5.19
C GLY A 243 3.21 -17.41 5.31
N PHE A 244 2.84 -16.88 4.18
CA PHE A 244 2.06 -15.67 4.07
C PHE A 244 0.71 -15.98 3.42
N GLU A 245 -0.38 -15.69 4.12
CA GLU A 245 -1.72 -15.76 3.55
C GLU A 245 -1.91 -14.70 2.47
N GLN A 246 -2.96 -14.88 1.67
CA GLN A 246 -3.38 -13.84 0.73
C GLN A 246 -3.77 -12.59 1.52
N ALA A 247 -2.91 -11.59 1.52
CA ALA A 247 -3.20 -10.31 2.16
C ALA A 247 -4.40 -9.62 1.50
N LYS A 248 -5.09 -8.79 2.28
CA LYS A 248 -6.05 -7.80 1.79
C LYS A 248 -5.52 -6.42 2.13
N VAL A 249 -5.75 -5.48 1.25
CA VAL A 249 -5.47 -4.07 1.52
C VAL A 249 -6.81 -3.38 1.77
N GLN A 250 -7.10 -3.14 3.05
CA GLN A 250 -8.37 -2.57 3.48
C GLN A 250 -8.30 -1.04 3.56
N LYS A 251 -9.38 -0.40 3.16
CA LYS A 251 -9.66 1.01 3.43
C LYS A 251 -10.45 1.10 4.72
N VAL A 252 -10.06 2.01 5.60
CA VAL A 252 -10.70 2.17 6.90
C VAL A 252 -10.99 3.63 7.22
N VAL A 253 -12.01 3.86 8.01
CA VAL A 253 -12.35 5.18 8.54
C VAL A 253 -12.59 5.12 10.05
N SER A 254 -12.49 6.28 10.70
CA SER A 254 -12.86 6.43 12.11
C SER A 254 -14.38 6.33 12.30
N LYS A 255 -14.78 5.90 13.48
CA LYS A 255 -16.20 5.90 13.91
C LYS A 255 -16.85 7.28 13.71
N GLY A 256 -18.05 7.29 13.14
CA GLY A 256 -18.79 8.53 12.86
C GLY A 256 -18.33 9.30 11.63
N PHE A 257 -17.38 8.79 10.85
CA PHE A 257 -16.93 9.42 9.61
C PHE A 257 -18.08 9.55 8.60
N GLU A 258 -18.89 8.49 8.41
CA GLU A 258 -20.03 8.48 7.51
C GLU A 258 -21.08 9.52 7.88
N ASP A 259 -21.37 9.67 9.19
CA ASP A 259 -22.35 10.64 9.68
C ASP A 259 -21.91 12.10 9.44
N LYS A 260 -20.59 12.35 9.54
CA LYS A 260 -20.04 13.71 9.45
C LYS A 260 -19.75 14.14 8.01
N TRP A 261 -19.31 13.20 7.17
CA TRP A 261 -18.91 13.44 5.78
C TRP A 261 -19.46 12.36 4.83
N PRO A 262 -20.79 12.26 4.69
CA PRO A 262 -21.44 11.18 3.94
C PRO A 262 -21.03 11.10 2.47
N ALA A 263 -20.83 12.23 1.77
CA ALA A 263 -20.38 12.20 0.39
C ALA A 263 -18.91 11.76 0.27
N ALA A 264 -18.04 12.18 1.20
CA ALA A 264 -16.66 11.71 1.27
C ALA A 264 -16.60 10.21 1.57
N PHE A 265 -17.44 9.70 2.48
CA PHE A 265 -17.55 8.28 2.78
C PHE A 265 -17.95 7.47 1.54
N LYS A 266 -18.96 7.92 0.80
CA LYS A 266 -19.45 7.28 -0.42
C LYS A 266 -18.33 7.19 -1.46
N MET A 267 -17.66 8.31 -1.76
CA MET A 267 -16.51 8.36 -2.67
C MET A 267 -15.41 7.41 -2.22
N PHE A 268 -14.99 7.49 -0.96
CA PHE A 268 -13.90 6.68 -0.42
C PHE A 268 -14.23 5.19 -0.41
N LYS A 269 -15.46 4.82 -0.11
CA LYS A 269 -15.95 3.43 -0.20
C LYS A 269 -15.87 2.90 -1.62
N ALA A 270 -16.23 3.70 -2.62
CA ALA A 270 -16.21 3.32 -4.03
C ALA A 270 -14.81 3.35 -4.67
N MET A 271 -13.87 4.12 -4.08
CA MET A 271 -12.50 4.26 -4.57
C MET A 271 -11.80 2.91 -4.69
N THR A 272 -11.22 2.64 -5.86
CA THR A 272 -10.41 1.44 -6.13
C THR A 272 -9.19 1.80 -6.96
N LEU A 273 -8.07 1.15 -6.69
CA LEU A 273 -6.84 1.21 -7.47
C LEU A 273 -6.47 -0.20 -7.92
N THR A 274 -5.72 -0.30 -9.00
CA THR A 274 -5.21 -1.58 -9.49
C THR A 274 -3.72 -1.73 -9.19
N ASN A 275 -3.21 -2.97 -9.24
CA ASN A 275 -1.77 -3.22 -9.17
C ASN A 275 -1.00 -2.46 -10.27
N ALA A 276 -1.62 -2.24 -11.44
CA ALA A 276 -1.00 -1.50 -12.52
C ALA A 276 -0.84 -0.01 -12.18
N ASP A 277 -1.85 0.59 -11.53
CA ASP A 277 -1.81 1.99 -11.07
C ASP A 277 -0.66 2.20 -10.08
N GLU A 278 -0.58 1.34 -9.06
CA GLU A 278 0.47 1.46 -8.05
C GLU A 278 1.86 1.15 -8.61
N ASN A 279 2.03 0.08 -9.38
CA ASN A 279 3.32 -0.23 -10.00
C ASN A 279 3.83 0.93 -10.85
N ALA A 280 2.96 1.57 -11.63
CA ALA A 280 3.33 2.71 -12.45
C ALA A 280 3.72 3.93 -11.58
N ALA A 281 2.93 4.21 -10.54
CA ALA A 281 3.19 5.34 -9.65
C ALA A 281 4.49 5.14 -8.85
N ILE A 282 4.71 3.96 -8.28
CA ILE A 282 5.92 3.64 -7.52
C ILE A 282 7.15 3.76 -8.43
N LEU A 283 7.09 3.28 -9.69
CA LEU A 283 8.18 3.43 -10.66
C LEU A 283 8.51 4.90 -10.95
N GLU A 284 7.49 5.74 -11.14
CA GLU A 284 7.69 7.18 -11.39
C GLU A 284 8.35 7.88 -10.21
N VAL A 285 7.99 7.50 -8.99
CA VAL A 285 8.52 8.11 -7.77
C VAL A 285 9.91 7.54 -7.44
N ASP A 286 10.04 6.24 -7.27
CA ASP A 286 11.24 5.62 -6.72
C ASP A 286 12.40 5.57 -7.71
N GLU A 287 12.12 5.25 -8.98
CA GLU A 287 13.18 5.08 -9.98
C GLU A 287 13.43 6.38 -10.77
N LYS A 288 12.38 7.16 -11.05
CA LYS A 288 12.51 8.40 -11.81
C LYS A 288 12.59 9.66 -10.94
N GLY A 289 12.43 9.52 -9.62
CA GLY A 289 12.60 10.62 -8.66
C GLY A 289 11.53 11.71 -8.74
N ARG A 290 10.34 11.38 -9.25
CA ARG A 290 9.21 12.31 -9.32
C ARG A 290 8.56 12.48 -7.94
N LYS A 291 7.90 13.61 -7.74
CA LYS A 291 7.11 13.82 -6.53
C LYS A 291 5.81 13.04 -6.62
N VAL A 292 5.47 12.33 -5.58
CA VAL A 292 4.25 11.50 -5.52
C VAL A 292 2.98 12.32 -5.69
N GLU A 293 2.96 13.55 -5.19
CA GLU A 293 1.83 14.47 -5.36
C GLU A 293 1.57 14.81 -6.82
N GLU A 294 2.64 14.98 -7.61
CA GLU A 294 2.53 15.25 -9.05
C GLU A 294 2.02 14.02 -9.80
N VAL A 295 2.53 12.84 -9.45
CA VAL A 295 2.10 11.56 -10.03
C VAL A 295 0.62 11.27 -9.72
N ALA A 296 0.20 11.49 -8.47
CA ALA A 296 -1.20 11.32 -8.09
C ALA A 296 -2.12 12.33 -8.78
N ALA A 297 -1.70 13.59 -8.92
CA ALA A 297 -2.48 14.61 -9.63
C ALA A 297 -2.63 14.29 -11.12
N GLU A 298 -1.60 13.78 -11.79
CA GLU A 298 -1.67 13.29 -13.16
C GLU A 298 -2.63 12.11 -13.28
N TRP A 299 -2.51 11.12 -12.39
CA TRP A 299 -3.42 9.98 -12.38
C TRP A 299 -4.89 10.44 -12.25
N ILE A 300 -5.19 11.37 -11.34
CA ILE A 300 -6.54 11.94 -11.18
C ILE A 300 -7.00 12.61 -12.49
N ALA A 301 -6.13 13.39 -13.14
CA ALA A 301 -6.48 14.07 -14.38
C ALA A 301 -6.78 13.12 -15.54
N GLU A 302 -6.00 12.05 -15.66
CA GLU A 302 -6.08 11.06 -16.74
C GLU A 302 -7.22 10.04 -16.53
N ASN A 303 -7.57 9.73 -15.28
CA ASN A 303 -8.55 8.70 -14.93
C ASN A 303 -9.93 9.27 -14.54
N LYS A 304 -10.27 10.45 -15.03
CA LYS A 304 -11.52 11.14 -14.69
C LYS A 304 -12.76 10.29 -14.93
N SER A 305 -12.81 9.53 -16.00
CA SER A 305 -13.93 8.63 -16.32
C SER A 305 -14.09 7.47 -15.33
N ILE A 306 -13.04 7.13 -14.59
CA ILE A 306 -13.07 6.09 -13.56
C ILE A 306 -13.62 6.68 -12.26
N TRP A 307 -12.94 7.67 -11.71
CA TRP A 307 -13.26 8.18 -10.39
C TRP A 307 -14.53 9.02 -10.31
N GLN A 308 -15.02 9.58 -11.43
CA GLN A 308 -16.33 10.24 -11.44
C GLN A 308 -17.46 9.29 -11.02
N ASN A 309 -17.37 8.00 -11.37
CA ASN A 309 -18.36 7.01 -10.94
C ASN A 309 -18.31 6.71 -9.44
N TRP A 310 -17.23 7.10 -8.74
CA TRP A 310 -17.13 6.94 -7.28
C TRP A 310 -17.90 8.02 -6.53
N MET A 311 -18.24 9.10 -7.20
CA MET A 311 -18.98 10.24 -6.64
C MET A 311 -20.50 10.12 -6.83
N ASP A 312 -20.96 9.23 -7.76
CA ASP A 312 -22.37 8.98 -8.04
C ASP A 312 -23.02 8.06 -6.99
#